data_6e638d0a0aa5b572f24b61dc7442c82d
#
_entry.id   6e638d0a0aa5b572f24b61dc7442c82d
#
_cell.length_a   1.000
_cell.length_b   1.000
_cell.length_c   1.000
_cell.angle_alpha   90.00
_cell.angle_beta   90.00
_cell.angle_gamma   90.00
#
_symmetry.space_group_name_H-M   'P 1'
#
loop_
_entity.id
_entity.type
_entity.pdbx_description
1 polymer ?
#
loop_
_entity_poly.entity_id
_entity_poly.type
_entity_poly.pdbx_seq_one_letter_code
_entity_poly.pdbx_strand_id
1 'polypeptide(L)' 'MSLSFSEETHRNLLSRIPHCTGRDISDWLRTVDEGPALVRFDEKVSWLRGAHNLSYGHAKAIVHEHGLRRAARKF' A
#
# COMPACT_ATOMS: atom_id res chain seq x y z
N MET A 1 0.99 21.46 10.76
CA MET A 1 1.68 20.37 10.90
C MET A 1 1.09 19.17 10.31
N SER A 2 1.89 18.39 9.87
CA SER A 2 1.44 17.34 9.25
C SER A 2 0.74 16.43 10.01
N LEU A 3 -0.09 15.74 9.51
CA LEU A 3 -0.73 14.95 10.15
C LEU A 3 -0.34 13.69 10.07
N SER A 4 -1.01 12.83 9.94
CA SER A 4 -0.74 11.52 10.15
C SER A 4 0.02 10.84 9.11
N PHE A 5 0.11 11.24 7.93
CA PHE A 5 0.73 10.47 6.88
C PHE A 5 1.58 11.34 6.01
N SER A 6 2.68 11.80 6.58
CA SER A 6 3.61 12.62 5.83
C SER A 6 4.38 11.74 4.87
N GLU A 7 5.08 12.36 3.96
CA GLU A 7 5.89 11.65 2.98
C GLU A 7 6.99 10.84 3.66
N GLU A 8 7.56 11.37 4.71
CA GLU A 8 8.60 10.64 5.44
C GLU A 8 8.02 9.42 6.14
N THR A 9 6.86 9.57 6.77
CA THR A 9 6.20 8.45 7.41
C THR A 9 5.88 7.38 6.39
N HIS A 10 5.42 7.77 5.21
CA HIS A 10 5.12 6.84 4.16
C HIS A 10 6.35 6.04 3.74
N ARG A 11 7.47 6.72 3.54
CA ARG A 11 8.70 6.02 3.15
C ARG A 11 9.19 5.09 4.23
N ASN A 12 9.07 5.48 5.49
CA ASN A 12 9.47 4.63 6.59
C ASN A 12 8.63 3.36 6.64
N LEU A 13 7.33 3.49 6.43
CA LEU A 13 6.47 2.32 6.41
C LEU A 13 6.83 1.40 5.25
N LEU A 14 7.05 1.97 4.07
CA LEU A 14 7.42 1.16 2.92
C LEU A 14 8.71 0.40 3.16
N SER A 15 9.70 1.03 3.80
CA SER A 15 10.97 0.37 4.02
C SER A 15 10.86 -0.76 5.04
N ARG A 16 9.86 -0.73 5.92
CA ARG A 16 9.67 -1.77 6.90
C ARG A 16 8.88 -2.96 6.40
N ILE A 17 8.05 -2.75 5.40
CA ILE A 17 7.15 -3.79 4.93
C ILE A 17 7.87 -5.06 4.49
N PRO A 18 8.97 -5.00 3.72
CA PRO A 18 9.66 -6.24 3.36
C PRO A 18 10.16 -7.01 4.56
N HIS A 19 10.63 -6.31 5.60
CA HIS A 19 11.11 -6.99 6.81
C HIS A 19 9.96 -7.62 7.59
N CYS A 20 8.80 -6.99 7.59
CA CYS A 20 7.67 -7.49 8.36
C CYS A 20 6.91 -8.59 7.63
N THR A 21 6.87 -8.53 6.30
CA THR A 21 6.05 -9.45 5.54
C THR A 21 6.83 -10.47 4.74
N GLY A 22 8.12 -10.24 4.54
CA GLY A 22 8.93 -11.14 3.72
C GLY A 22 8.73 -10.98 2.24
N ARG A 23 8.01 -9.93 1.81
CA ARG A 23 7.78 -9.67 0.39
C ARG A 23 8.16 -8.25 0.04
N ASP A 24 8.73 -8.06 -1.14
CA ASP A 24 9.10 -6.74 -1.61
C ASP A 24 7.89 -5.87 -1.89
N ILE A 25 8.10 -4.57 -1.90
CA ILE A 25 7.04 -3.64 -2.25
C ILE A 25 6.50 -3.92 -3.64
N SER A 26 7.38 -4.23 -4.59
CA SER A 26 6.92 -4.50 -5.96
C SER A 26 5.98 -5.71 -6.01
N ASP A 27 6.20 -6.70 -5.16
CA ASP A 27 5.30 -7.84 -5.08
C ASP A 27 3.94 -7.42 -4.55
N TRP A 28 3.93 -6.55 -3.53
CA TRP A 28 2.66 -6.07 -2.99
C TRP A 28 1.90 -5.21 -3.98
N LEU A 29 2.63 -4.38 -4.75
CA LEU A 29 1.97 -3.57 -5.78
C LEU A 29 1.34 -4.44 -6.85
N ARG A 30 2.03 -5.52 -7.23
CA ARG A 30 1.46 -6.47 -8.18
C ARG A 30 0.23 -7.16 -7.58
N THR A 31 0.29 -7.48 -6.31
CA THR A 31 -0.86 -8.09 -5.64
C THR A 31 -2.10 -7.20 -5.73
N VAL A 32 -1.92 -5.89 -5.56
CA VAL A 32 -3.03 -4.96 -5.69
C VAL A 32 -3.53 -4.92 -7.13
N ASP A 33 -2.60 -4.92 -8.10
CA ASP A 33 -2.99 -4.89 -9.52
C ASP A 33 -3.78 -6.13 -9.91
N GLU A 34 -3.39 -7.28 -9.39
CA GLU A 34 -4.02 -8.55 -9.75
C GLU A 34 -5.21 -8.89 -8.88
N GLY A 35 -5.47 -8.09 -7.88
CA GLY A 35 -6.57 -8.34 -6.97
C GLY A 35 -7.91 -7.90 -7.53
N PRO A 36 -8.93 -7.91 -6.70
CA PRO A 36 -10.26 -7.52 -7.17
C PRO A 36 -10.28 -6.07 -7.63
N ALA A 37 -11.19 -5.79 -8.55
CA ALA A 37 -11.30 -4.46 -9.12
C ALA A 37 -12.04 -3.52 -8.16
N LEU A 38 -11.37 -3.19 -7.07
CA LEU A 38 -11.94 -2.28 -6.09
C LEU A 38 -11.61 -0.84 -6.48
N VAL A 39 -12.56 0.05 -6.24
CA VAL A 39 -12.38 1.44 -6.66
C VAL A 39 -11.92 2.30 -5.51
N ARG A 40 -12.45 2.07 -4.32
CA ARG A 40 -12.21 2.98 -3.22
C ARG A 40 -10.97 2.60 -2.44
N PHE A 41 -10.29 3.62 -1.92
CA PHE A 41 -9.07 3.42 -1.16
C PHE A 41 -9.30 2.52 0.06
N ASP A 42 -10.33 2.82 0.82
CA ASP A 42 -10.59 2.05 2.04
C ASP A 42 -10.99 0.61 1.75
N GLU A 43 -11.62 0.36 0.61
CA GLU A 43 -11.94 -1.00 0.22
C GLU A 43 -10.69 -1.80 -0.10
N LYS A 44 -9.72 -1.18 -0.77
CA LYS A 44 -8.46 -1.84 -1.08
C LYS A 44 -7.69 -2.15 0.19
N VAL A 45 -7.67 -1.21 1.14
CA VAL A 45 -6.99 -1.41 2.41
C VAL A 45 -7.64 -2.56 3.17
N SER A 46 -8.97 -2.57 3.25
CA SER A 46 -9.68 -3.64 3.93
C SER A 46 -9.40 -5.00 3.30
N TRP A 47 -9.39 -5.03 1.97
CA TRP A 47 -9.12 -6.28 1.27
C TRP A 47 -7.72 -6.80 1.58
N LEU A 48 -6.71 -5.93 1.56
CA LEU A 48 -5.36 -6.36 1.88
C LEU A 48 -5.26 -6.89 3.30
N ARG A 49 -5.92 -6.24 4.23
CA ARG A 49 -5.89 -6.70 5.61
C ARG A 49 -6.55 -8.07 5.77
N GLY A 50 -7.69 -8.25 5.11
CA GLY A 50 -8.41 -9.50 5.25
C GLY A 50 -7.80 -10.65 4.48
N ALA A 51 -7.37 -10.40 3.25
CA ALA A 51 -6.84 -11.46 2.40
C ALA A 51 -5.40 -11.81 2.72
N HIS A 52 -4.62 -10.84 3.18
CA HIS A 52 -3.19 -11.04 3.37
C HIS A 52 -2.74 -10.78 4.81
N ASN A 53 -3.68 -10.56 5.70
CA ASN A 53 -3.38 -10.41 7.13
C ASN A 53 -2.38 -9.31 7.43
N LEU A 54 -2.48 -8.20 6.73
CA LEU A 54 -1.60 -7.06 6.95
C LEU A 54 -2.16 -6.13 8.00
N SER A 55 -1.27 -5.40 8.68
CA SER A 55 -1.71 -4.37 9.59
C SER A 55 -2.31 -3.21 8.80
N TYR A 56 -3.11 -2.39 9.46
CA TYR A 56 -3.73 -1.27 8.80
C TYR A 56 -2.69 -0.32 8.20
N GLY A 57 -1.63 -0.03 8.95
CA GLY A 57 -0.59 0.88 8.47
C GLY A 57 0.11 0.36 7.24
N HIS A 58 0.44 -0.93 7.22
CA HIS A 58 1.11 -1.51 6.06
C HIS A 58 0.18 -1.56 4.85
N ALA A 59 -1.06 -1.98 5.05
CA ALA A 59 -2.00 -2.03 3.94
C ALA A 59 -2.24 -0.64 3.36
N LYS A 60 -2.39 0.36 4.22
CA LYS A 60 -2.60 1.72 3.78
C LYS A 60 -1.40 2.24 2.99
N ALA A 61 -0.20 1.95 3.44
CA ALA A 61 1.00 2.40 2.74
C ALA A 61 1.10 1.76 1.36
N ILE A 62 0.78 0.48 1.25
CA ILE A 62 0.83 -0.22 -0.03
C ILE A 62 -0.18 0.38 -1.01
N VAL A 63 -1.41 0.59 -0.57
CA VAL A 63 -2.44 1.13 -1.45
C VAL A 63 -2.10 2.57 -1.86
N HIS A 64 -1.57 3.35 -0.92
CA HIS A 64 -1.17 4.72 -1.23
C HIS A 64 -0.05 4.74 -2.28
N GLU A 65 0.96 3.91 -2.11
CA GLU A 65 2.06 3.85 -3.06
C GLU A 65 1.59 3.37 -4.42
N HIS A 66 0.68 2.41 -4.45
CA HIS A 66 0.11 1.91 -5.69
C HIS A 66 -0.55 3.06 -6.45
N GLY A 67 -1.32 3.88 -5.73
CA GLY A 67 -1.98 5.02 -6.36
C GLY A 67 -1.01 6.05 -6.89
N LEU A 68 0.07 6.32 -6.14
CA LEU A 68 1.07 7.28 -6.58
C LEU A 68 1.76 6.81 -7.85
N ARG A 69 2.14 5.55 -7.92
CA ARG A 69 2.83 5.03 -9.09
C ARG A 69 1.91 4.95 -10.30
N ARG A 70 0.66 4.62 -10.06
CA ARG A 70 -0.30 4.58 -11.14
C ARG A 70 -0.54 5.97 -11.72
N ALA A 71 -0.63 6.98 -10.88
CA ALA A 71 -0.79 8.36 -11.33
C ALA A 71 0.43 8.81 -12.11
N ALA A 72 1.62 8.45 -11.65
CA ALA A 72 2.84 8.82 -12.34
C ALA A 72 2.93 8.21 -13.73
N ARG A 73 2.38 7.00 -13.88
CA ARG A 73 2.46 6.34 -15.18
C ARG A 73 1.53 6.91 -16.22
N LYS A 74 0.59 7.72 -15.82
CA LYS A 74 -0.31 8.32 -16.79
C LYS A 74 0.33 9.39 -17.62
N PHE A 75 1.47 9.87 -17.22
CA PHE A 75 2.13 10.94 -17.95
C PHE A 75 3.43 10.51 -18.61
#